data_f5c4fe35efcc7c5e88059228e1befb9d
#
_entry.id   f5c4fe35efcc7c5e88059228e1befb9d
#
_cell.length_a   1.000
_cell.length_b   1.000
_cell.length_c   1.000
_cell.angle_alpha   90.00
_cell.angle_beta   90.00
_cell.angle_gamma   90.00
#
_symmetry.space_group_name_H-M   'P 1'
#
loop_
_entity.id
_entity.type
_entity.pdbx_description
1 polymer ?
#
loop_
_entity_poly.entity_id
_entity_poly.type
_entity_poly.pdbx_seq_one_letter_code
_entity_poly.pdbx_strand_id
1 'polypeptide(L)'
;VGWIAYNTEFVDCLNDGITIYRKAAGSYFTDGGYTTFNLDCFDDACRGFEMPSWREDGTVKKICKLYDCVIAGDKEELRALHSSQLIQAIIAIYTWMSLRGRLNEH
;
A
#
# COMPACT_ATOMS: atom_id res chain seq x y z
N VAL A 1 -25.50 1.97 1.28
CA VAL A 1 -24.32 1.14 1.32
C VAL A 1 -23.09 2.01 1.10
N GLY A 2 -22.74 2.75 2.11
CA GLY A 2 -21.64 3.69 1.99
C GLY A 2 -20.34 3.19 2.56
N TRP A 3 -19.27 3.75 2.05
CA TRP A 3 -17.94 3.64 2.64
C TRP A 3 -17.73 4.85 3.55
N ILE A 4 -17.11 4.64 4.67
CA ILE A 4 -16.69 5.70 5.57
C ILE A 4 -15.21 5.92 5.34
N ALA A 5 -14.82 7.14 4.97
CA ALA A 5 -13.43 7.50 4.75
C ALA A 5 -12.84 8.09 6.02
N TYR A 6 -11.63 7.68 6.36
CA TYR A 6 -10.87 8.20 7.48
C TYR A 6 -9.59 8.83 6.95
N ASN A 7 -9.48 10.14 7.03
CA ASN A 7 -8.24 10.85 6.71
C ASN A 7 -7.33 10.75 7.92
N THR A 8 -6.21 10.07 7.76
CA THR A 8 -5.26 9.89 8.86
C THR A 8 -4.32 11.08 8.98
N GLU A 9 -3.60 11.16 10.08
CA GLU A 9 -2.54 12.16 10.27
C GLU A 9 -1.28 11.84 9.49
N PHE A 10 -1.21 10.65 8.90
CA PHE A 10 0.01 10.16 8.27
C PHE A 10 0.04 10.53 6.80
N VAL A 11 1.24 10.71 6.27
CA VAL A 11 1.47 10.96 4.85
C VAL A 11 2.34 9.85 4.28
N ASP A 12 2.19 9.60 2.99
CA ASP A 12 3.03 8.64 2.26
C ASP A 12 4.31 9.31 1.76
N CYS A 13 5.13 8.55 1.04
CA CYS A 13 6.41 9.06 0.54
C CYS A 13 6.25 10.13 -0.56
N LEU A 14 5.06 10.30 -1.08
CA LEU A 14 4.73 11.34 -2.04
C LEU A 14 4.19 12.60 -1.34
N ASN A 15 4.20 12.61 -0.02
CA ASN A 15 3.67 13.67 0.83
C ASN A 15 2.16 13.84 0.70
N ASP A 16 1.46 12.80 0.26
CA ASP A 16 0.00 12.76 0.21
C ASP A 16 -0.56 12.15 1.49
N GLY A 17 -1.68 12.68 1.96
CA GLY A 17 -2.34 12.14 3.14
C GLY A 17 -2.82 10.71 2.90
N ILE A 18 -2.60 9.86 3.88
CA ILE A 18 -3.09 8.48 3.83
C ILE A 18 -4.55 8.45 4.25
N THR A 19 -5.42 8.00 3.35
CA THR A 19 -6.85 7.82 3.61
C THR A 19 -7.17 6.33 3.60
N ILE A 20 -7.92 5.89 4.59
CA ILE A 20 -8.41 4.52 4.66
C ILE A 20 -9.93 4.54 4.69
N TYR A 21 -10.53 3.41 4.34
CA TYR A 21 -11.97 3.29 4.20
C TYR A 21 -12.47 2.11 5.01
N ARG A 22 -13.69 2.25 5.50
CA ARG A 22 -14.41 1.16 6.14
C ARG A 22 -15.84 1.16 5.63
N LYS A 23 -16.33 0.01 5.22
CA LYS A 23 -17.75 -0.15 4.88
C LYS A 23 -18.56 0.03 6.15
N ALA A 24 -19.69 0.77 6.09
CA ALA A 24 -20.49 1.09 7.26
C ALA A 24 -20.92 -0.16 8.05
N ALA A 25 -21.17 -1.28 7.37
CA ALA A 25 -21.49 -2.56 7.99
C ALA A 25 -20.35 -3.56 7.86
N GLY A 26 -19.15 -3.09 7.51
CA GLY A 26 -18.03 -3.96 7.20
C GLY A 26 -17.20 -4.32 8.40
N SER A 27 -16.46 -5.41 8.26
CA SER A 27 -15.59 -5.95 9.28
C SER A 27 -14.11 -5.66 9.05
N TYR A 28 -13.78 -4.86 8.04
CA TYR A 28 -12.39 -4.59 7.72
C TYR A 28 -12.20 -3.16 7.23
N PHE A 29 -10.97 -2.69 7.32
CA PHE A 29 -10.51 -1.44 6.73
C PHE A 29 -9.75 -1.73 5.44
N THR A 30 -9.80 -0.80 4.48
CA THR A 30 -9.09 -0.95 3.21
C THR A 30 -8.51 0.38 2.74
N ASP A 31 -7.48 0.30 1.90
CA ASP A 31 -6.91 1.48 1.24
C ASP A 31 -7.60 1.79 -0.10
N GLY A 32 -8.56 0.96 -0.51
CA GLY A 32 -9.26 1.13 -1.79
C GLY A 32 -8.43 0.80 -3.03
N GLY A 33 -7.27 0.18 -2.86
CA GLY A 33 -6.38 -0.17 -3.98
C GLY A 33 -5.37 0.91 -4.34
N TYR A 34 -5.33 2.00 -3.59
CA TYR A 34 -4.43 3.12 -3.89
C TYR A 34 -2.96 2.73 -3.77
N THR A 35 -2.60 1.92 -2.78
CA THR A 35 -1.21 1.51 -2.54
C THR A 35 -0.66 0.67 -3.69
N THR A 36 -1.40 -0.35 -4.12
CA THR A 36 -0.98 -1.20 -5.23
C THR A 36 -0.97 -0.44 -6.55
N PHE A 37 -1.90 0.50 -6.73
CA PHE A 37 -1.89 1.39 -7.88
C PHE A 37 -0.57 2.17 -7.95
N ASN A 38 -0.13 2.76 -6.84
CA ASN A 38 1.13 3.50 -6.79
C ASN A 38 2.35 2.60 -6.97
N LEU A 39 2.30 1.36 -6.48
CA LEU A 39 3.36 0.38 -6.73
C LEU A 39 3.50 0.07 -8.21
N ASP A 40 2.39 -0.08 -8.92
CA ASP A 40 2.40 -0.32 -10.36
C ASP A 40 2.95 0.90 -11.12
N CYS A 41 2.56 2.11 -10.72
CA CYS A 41 3.08 3.34 -11.30
C CYS A 41 4.59 3.46 -11.09
N PHE A 42 5.07 3.10 -9.90
CA PHE A 42 6.49 3.12 -9.58
C PHE A 42 7.26 2.10 -10.42
N ASP A 43 6.74 0.89 -10.57
CA ASP A 43 7.36 -0.13 -11.41
C ASP A 43 7.46 0.34 -12.86
N ASP A 44 6.43 1.00 -13.38
CA ASP A 44 6.44 1.56 -14.72
C ASP A 44 7.51 2.65 -14.87
N ALA A 45 7.63 3.52 -13.87
CA ALA A 45 8.63 4.58 -13.86
C ALA A 45 10.06 4.03 -13.80
N CYS A 46 10.24 2.85 -13.19
CA CYS A 46 11.52 2.17 -13.07
C CYS A 46 11.79 1.19 -14.20
N ARG A 47 10.94 1.17 -15.23
CA ARG A 47 11.14 0.31 -16.39
C ARG A 47 12.46 0.68 -17.06
N GLY A 48 13.29 -0.32 -17.34
CA GLY A 48 14.64 -0.10 -17.87
C GLY A 48 15.73 -0.28 -16.83
N PHE A 49 15.38 -0.25 -15.54
CA PHE A 49 16.26 -0.70 -14.49
C PHE A 49 15.99 -2.19 -14.26
N GLU A 50 17.03 -2.97 -14.07
CA GLU A 50 16.88 -4.42 -13.88
C GLU A 50 16.37 -4.73 -12.48
N MET A 51 15.10 -4.43 -12.25
CA MET A 51 14.45 -4.69 -10.97
C MET A 51 13.22 -5.56 -11.17
N PRO A 52 12.99 -6.54 -10.30
CA PRO A 52 11.74 -7.28 -10.34
C PRO A 52 10.57 -6.37 -9.98
N SER A 53 9.40 -6.67 -10.52
CA SER A 53 8.16 -5.99 -10.12
C SER A 53 7.93 -6.20 -8.62
N TRP A 54 7.10 -5.35 -8.02
CA TRP A 54 6.80 -5.49 -6.60
C TRP A 54 6.15 -6.85 -6.28
N ARG A 55 5.41 -7.42 -7.25
CA ARG A 55 4.79 -8.74 -7.07
C ARG A 55 5.83 -9.85 -7.04
N GLU A 56 6.79 -9.79 -7.95
CA GLU A 56 7.85 -10.79 -8.04
C GLU A 56 8.84 -10.69 -6.89
N ASP A 57 9.11 -9.48 -6.43
CA ASP A 57 10.05 -9.22 -5.34
C ASP A 57 9.61 -9.88 -4.04
N GLY A 58 8.31 -9.83 -3.74
CA GLY A 58 7.75 -10.47 -2.57
C GLY A 58 7.83 -9.68 -1.27
N THR A 59 8.50 -8.53 -1.25
CA THR A 59 8.64 -7.73 -0.02
C THR A 59 7.30 -7.18 0.45
N VAL A 60 6.46 -6.72 -0.48
CA VAL A 60 5.13 -6.19 -0.13
C VAL A 60 4.28 -7.27 0.55
N LYS A 61 4.33 -8.49 0.04
CA LYS A 61 3.62 -9.61 0.67
C LYS A 61 4.12 -9.89 2.08
N LYS A 62 5.44 -9.80 2.29
CA LYS A 62 6.03 -9.99 3.61
C LYS A 62 5.62 -8.89 4.58
N ILE A 63 5.58 -7.65 4.11
CA ILE A 63 5.11 -6.51 4.91
C ILE A 63 3.65 -6.72 5.31
N CYS A 64 2.80 -7.09 4.35
CA CYS A 64 1.39 -7.34 4.63
C CYS A 64 1.22 -8.45 5.66
N LYS A 65 1.97 -9.53 5.53
CA LYS A 65 1.92 -10.63 6.49
C LYS A 65 2.36 -10.20 7.88
N LEU A 66 3.38 -9.34 7.97
CA LEU A 66 3.89 -8.83 9.25
C LEU A 66 2.81 -8.06 10.01
N TYR A 67 1.98 -7.30 9.32
CA TYR A 67 0.96 -6.46 9.92
C TYR A 67 -0.45 -7.04 9.82
N ASP A 68 -0.57 -8.33 9.51
CA ASP A 68 -1.86 -9.03 9.38
C ASP A 68 -2.79 -8.37 8.36
N CYS A 69 -2.21 -7.88 7.27
CA CYS A 69 -2.95 -7.37 6.12
C CYS A 69 -3.01 -8.41 5.03
N VAL A 70 -4.06 -8.35 4.22
CA VAL A 70 -4.19 -9.16 3.02
C VAL A 70 -4.39 -8.25 1.82
N ILE A 71 -4.00 -8.71 0.64
CA ILE A 71 -4.29 -8.06 -0.62
C ILE A 71 -5.40 -8.86 -1.28
N ALA A 72 -6.51 -8.22 -1.59
CA ALA A 72 -7.70 -8.92 -2.07
C ALA A 72 -8.52 -8.07 -3.03
N GLY A 73 -9.42 -8.73 -3.75
CA GLY A 73 -10.33 -8.08 -4.66
C GLY A 73 -9.70 -7.75 -6.01
N ASP A 74 -10.55 -7.30 -6.94
CA ASP A 74 -10.13 -6.99 -8.33
C ASP A 74 -9.14 -5.82 -8.39
N LYS A 75 -9.22 -4.91 -7.42
CA LYS A 75 -8.33 -3.75 -7.34
C LYS A 75 -7.05 -4.04 -6.57
N GLU A 76 -6.87 -5.25 -6.11
CA GLU A 76 -5.72 -5.62 -5.26
C GLU A 76 -5.60 -4.67 -4.08
N GLU A 77 -6.68 -4.47 -3.36
CA GLU A 77 -6.70 -3.57 -2.22
C GLU A 77 -6.13 -4.23 -0.98
N LEU A 78 -5.45 -3.45 -0.14
CA LEU A 78 -5.04 -3.89 1.18
C LEU A 78 -6.24 -3.89 2.11
N ARG A 79 -6.37 -4.94 2.90
CA ARG A 79 -7.44 -5.09 3.91
C ARG A 79 -6.85 -5.53 5.22
N ALA A 80 -7.35 -4.96 6.31
CA ALA A 80 -6.97 -5.36 7.67
C ALA A 80 -8.16 -5.18 8.60
N LEU A 81 -8.19 -5.97 9.68
CA LEU A 81 -9.26 -5.89 10.67
C LEU A 81 -9.16 -4.62 11.52
N HIS A 82 -7.94 -4.09 11.69
CA HIS A 82 -7.70 -2.90 12.50
C HIS A 82 -7.02 -1.82 11.68
N SER A 83 -7.43 -0.58 11.89
CA SER A 83 -6.89 0.58 11.16
C SER A 83 -5.39 0.73 11.36
N SER A 84 -4.88 0.49 12.57
CA SER A 84 -3.45 0.61 12.87
C SER A 84 -2.60 -0.36 12.06
N GLN A 85 -3.06 -1.58 11.87
CA GLN A 85 -2.38 -2.58 11.06
C GLN A 85 -2.28 -2.13 9.60
N LEU A 86 -3.39 -1.64 9.06
CA LEU A 86 -3.44 -1.17 7.69
C LEU A 86 -2.51 0.04 7.49
N ILE A 87 -2.57 1.02 8.37
CA ILE A 87 -1.74 2.22 8.28
C ILE A 87 -0.25 1.86 8.37
N GLN A 88 0.13 0.99 9.30
CA GLN A 88 1.51 0.55 9.42
C GLN A 88 2.01 -0.18 8.18
N ALA A 89 1.19 -1.04 7.61
CA ALA A 89 1.54 -1.74 6.37
C ALA A 89 1.73 -0.74 5.22
N ILE A 90 0.83 0.22 5.07
CA ILE A 90 0.91 1.25 4.03
C ILE A 90 2.21 2.05 4.18
N ILE A 91 2.51 2.53 5.38
CA ILE A 91 3.74 3.30 5.65
C ILE A 91 4.98 2.48 5.32
N ALA A 92 5.01 1.22 5.75
CA ALA A 92 6.15 0.34 5.49
C ALA A 92 6.35 0.09 3.99
N ILE A 93 5.27 -0.09 3.23
CA ILE A 93 5.32 -0.28 1.79
C ILE A 93 5.89 0.96 1.09
N TYR A 94 5.41 2.15 1.46
CA TYR A 94 5.91 3.39 0.87
C TYR A 94 7.36 3.66 1.25
N THR A 95 7.78 3.33 2.45
CA THR A 95 9.18 3.41 2.86
C THR A 95 10.06 2.51 1.98
N TRP A 96 9.63 1.27 1.77
CA TRP A 96 10.33 0.34 0.89
C TRP A 96 10.41 0.86 -0.55
N MET A 97 9.30 1.41 -1.05
CA MET A 97 9.24 2.01 -2.38
C MET A 97 10.24 3.16 -2.52
N SER A 98 10.32 4.03 -1.52
CA SER A 98 11.27 5.14 -1.50
C SER A 98 12.71 4.66 -1.51
N LEU A 99 13.01 3.61 -0.75
CA LEU A 99 14.36 3.04 -0.73
C LEU A 99 14.75 2.45 -2.09
N ARG A 100 13.82 1.78 -2.76
CA ARG A 100 14.07 1.25 -4.10
C ARG A 100 14.38 2.36 -5.08
N GLY A 101 13.62 3.45 -5.03
CA GLY A 101 13.83 4.60 -5.90
C GLY A 101 15.22 5.19 -5.72
N ARG A 102 15.67 5.34 -4.49
CA ARG A 102 17.00 5.88 -4.20
C ARG A 102 18.12 4.97 -4.66
N LEU A 103 17.95 3.66 -4.53
CA LEU A 103 18.95 2.70 -4.99
C LEU A 103 19.14 2.74 -6.50
N ASN A 104 18.17 3.24 -7.25
CA ASN A 104 18.23 3.32 -8.70
C ASN A 104 18.69 4.67 -9.23
N GLU A 105 18.93 5.64 -8.38
CA GLU A 105 19.42 6.97 -8.79
C GLU A 105 20.92 6.98 -9.09
N HIS A 106 21.57 5.87 -8.88
CA HIS A 106 23.00 5.72 -9.17
C HIS A 106 23.22 5.07 -10.52
#